data_8fe63b1679bc64c4beaaa17216297c6e
#
_entry.id   8fe63b1679bc64c4beaaa17216297c6e
#
_cell.length_a   1.000
_cell.length_b   1.000
_cell.length_c   1.000
_cell.angle_alpha   90.00
_cell.angle_beta   90.00
_cell.angle_gamma   90.00
#
_symmetry.space_group_name_H-M   'P 1'
#
loop_
_entity.id
_entity.type
_entity.pdbx_description
1 polymer ?
#
loop_
_entity_poly.entity_id
_entity_poly.type
_entity_poly.pdbx_seq_one_letter_code
_entity_poly.pdbx_strand_id
1 'polypeptide(L)'
;NYKADQALHVVNGVAGEEKKYEDKINATLVTSRTNIGAEKQPCVDTFGVATYRYGYDNRGNLIYTIYLDLAGNRVDSKDGFAEIRSEFNEQDKMLETWHYSADGNLVMNPNEGHSGIVCEYDEKGNLIRESFFDANKQPLMKEQKYHSIAYEYDRFNNLTKSVYKDGEDKNVENQEIFVNEYDMFGNMVSSTCYASDEKTPIRSKEGWNKKEIFYDENKFPTETVYYDMLGYIINAPNKPYAIERLVNDRLGNPISRTYFDADMFPCQYRGSFKDTLVYDGMTLEKEVAMNQSGDTLHSTLYQYDEQKSLVAVSYENKKGEPC
;
A
#
# COMPACT_ATOMS: atom_id res chain seq x y z
N ASN A 1 16.13 40.21 3.21
CA ASN A 1 17.59 40.04 3.26
C ASN A 1 17.89 38.53 3.14
N TYR A 2 17.91 38.04 1.91
CA TYR A 2 18.44 36.68 1.62
C TYR A 2 19.97 36.80 1.68
N LYS A 3 20.60 36.01 2.55
CA LYS A 3 22.05 35.76 2.47
C LYS A 3 22.35 35.03 1.16
N ALA A 4 22.99 35.69 0.23
CA ALA A 4 23.65 35.08 -0.89
C ALA A 4 24.80 34.25 -0.31
N ASP A 5 24.74 32.91 -0.43
CA ASP A 5 25.82 31.91 -0.36
C ASP A 5 25.37 30.56 0.23
N GLN A 6 24.12 30.17 0.06
CA GLN A 6 23.79 28.73 0.15
C GLN A 6 23.71 28.21 -1.27
N ALA A 7 24.64 27.31 -1.63
CA ALA A 7 24.52 26.50 -2.85
C ALA A 7 23.14 25.82 -2.87
N LEU A 8 22.32 26.15 -3.87
CA LEU A 8 21.02 25.52 -4.05
C LEU A 8 21.24 24.01 -4.20
N HIS A 9 20.64 23.24 -3.31
CA HIS A 9 20.71 21.78 -3.37
C HIS A 9 19.90 21.33 -4.59
N VAL A 10 20.58 20.81 -5.62
CA VAL A 10 19.94 20.33 -6.85
C VAL A 10 19.54 18.88 -6.62
N VAL A 11 18.22 18.62 -6.58
CA VAL A 11 17.68 17.25 -6.53
C VAL A 11 17.08 16.97 -7.90
N ASN A 12 17.51 15.85 -8.54
CA ASN A 12 17.02 15.43 -9.86
C ASN A 12 17.16 16.50 -10.97
N GLY A 13 18.23 17.34 -10.93
CA GLY A 13 18.45 18.38 -11.90
C GLY A 13 17.70 19.70 -11.64
N VAL A 14 16.84 19.72 -10.62
CA VAL A 14 15.98 20.86 -10.26
C VAL A 14 16.48 21.51 -8.96
N ALA A 15 16.63 22.82 -8.97
CA ALA A 15 17.04 23.62 -7.81
C ALA A 15 15.84 24.24 -7.07
N GLY A 16 14.67 24.34 -7.72
CA GLY A 16 13.45 24.90 -7.16
C GLY A 16 12.27 24.75 -8.10
N GLU A 17 11.13 25.28 -7.69
CA GLU A 17 9.88 25.25 -8.46
C GLU A 17 9.20 26.63 -8.42
N GLU A 18 8.65 27.05 -9.55
CA GLU A 18 7.71 28.17 -9.64
C GLU A 18 6.29 27.61 -9.77
N LYS A 19 5.38 28.04 -8.90
CA LYS A 19 3.97 27.60 -8.90
C LYS A 19 3.05 28.76 -9.25
N LYS A 20 2.06 28.48 -10.11
CA LYS A 20 0.92 29.37 -10.37
C LYS A 20 -0.34 28.75 -9.79
N TYR A 21 -1.20 29.58 -9.26
CA TYR A 21 -2.43 29.18 -8.59
C TYR A 21 -3.65 29.68 -9.33
N GLU A 22 -4.79 29.05 -9.10
CA GLU A 22 -6.06 29.48 -9.68
C GLU A 22 -6.61 30.74 -8.99
N ASP A 23 -7.01 31.73 -9.81
CA ASP A 23 -7.47 33.03 -9.29
C ASP A 23 -8.96 33.11 -8.93
N LYS A 24 -9.79 32.08 -9.28
CA LYS A 24 -11.25 32.26 -9.34
C LYS A 24 -12.08 31.39 -8.41
N ILE A 25 -11.66 30.16 -8.07
CA ILE A 25 -12.51 29.20 -7.33
C ILE A 25 -11.84 28.80 -6.01
N ASN A 26 -10.56 28.49 -6.05
CA ASN A 26 -9.80 28.10 -4.87
C ASN A 26 -8.33 28.48 -5.05
N ALA A 27 -7.94 29.60 -4.45
CA ALA A 27 -6.58 30.16 -4.54
C ALA A 27 -5.46 29.22 -4.05
N THR A 28 -5.80 28.03 -3.56
CA THR A 28 -4.82 27.01 -3.14
C THR A 28 -4.51 25.97 -4.22
N LEU A 29 -5.30 25.91 -5.31
CA LEU A 29 -5.07 24.93 -6.39
C LEU A 29 -3.95 25.40 -7.30
N VAL A 30 -2.92 24.58 -7.45
CA VAL A 30 -1.77 24.84 -8.33
C VAL A 30 -2.16 24.53 -9.78
N THR A 31 -2.21 25.55 -10.65
CA THR A 31 -2.54 25.35 -12.07
C THR A 31 -1.32 25.08 -12.93
N SER A 32 -0.11 25.46 -12.48
CA SER A 32 1.13 24.99 -13.09
C SER A 32 2.29 24.99 -12.11
N ARG A 33 3.25 24.09 -12.36
CA ARG A 33 4.52 23.96 -11.66
C ARG A 33 5.64 23.91 -12.68
N THR A 34 6.52 24.90 -12.69
CA THR A 34 7.69 24.96 -13.58
C THR A 34 8.95 24.66 -12.79
N ASN A 35 9.75 23.73 -13.29
CA ASN A 35 11.04 23.34 -12.70
C ASN A 35 12.07 24.44 -12.96
N ILE A 36 12.81 24.86 -11.94
CA ILE A 36 13.78 25.96 -11.97
C ILE A 36 15.18 25.40 -11.67
N GLY A 37 16.13 25.70 -12.54
CA GLY A 37 17.53 25.33 -12.40
C GLY A 37 18.28 26.24 -11.41
N ALA A 38 19.56 25.90 -11.17
CA ALA A 38 20.42 26.63 -10.24
C ALA A 38 20.61 28.14 -10.60
N GLU A 39 20.54 28.47 -11.88
CA GLU A 39 20.67 29.88 -12.38
C GLU A 39 19.31 30.57 -12.46
N LYS A 40 18.26 30.02 -11.82
CA LYS A 40 16.90 30.60 -11.76
C LYS A 40 16.17 30.68 -13.11
N GLN A 41 16.57 29.88 -14.10
CA GLN A 41 15.84 29.70 -15.36
C GLN A 41 15.05 28.42 -15.38
N PRO A 42 13.99 28.29 -16.19
CA PRO A 42 13.29 27.03 -16.41
C PRO A 42 14.26 25.93 -16.85
N CYS A 43 14.09 24.73 -16.29
CA CYS A 43 14.89 23.56 -16.64
C CYS A 43 13.99 22.32 -16.73
N VAL A 44 14.49 21.27 -17.37
CA VAL A 44 13.83 19.97 -17.37
C VAL A 44 14.29 19.14 -16.17
N ASP A 45 13.37 18.35 -15.61
CA ASP A 45 13.71 17.37 -14.59
C ASP A 45 14.23 16.07 -15.20
N THR A 46 14.44 15.06 -14.36
CA THR A 46 14.91 13.73 -14.79
C THR A 46 13.92 13.00 -15.69
N PHE A 47 12.64 13.39 -15.71
CA PHE A 47 11.61 12.84 -16.60
C PHE A 47 11.57 13.56 -17.96
N GLY A 48 12.37 14.63 -18.16
CA GLY A 48 12.40 15.42 -19.39
C GLY A 48 11.32 16.49 -19.47
N VAL A 49 10.67 16.81 -18.35
CA VAL A 49 9.56 17.75 -18.25
C VAL A 49 10.05 19.08 -17.66
N ALA A 50 9.70 20.20 -18.29
CA ALA A 50 10.00 21.53 -17.79
C ALA A 50 8.85 22.11 -16.95
N THR A 51 7.61 21.92 -17.39
CA THR A 51 6.41 22.43 -16.71
C THR A 51 5.31 21.38 -16.67
N TYR A 52 4.71 21.22 -15.51
CA TYR A 52 3.49 20.47 -15.29
C TYR A 52 2.31 21.45 -15.26
N ARG A 53 1.28 21.22 -16.07
CA ARG A 53 0.04 22.01 -16.07
C ARG A 53 -1.09 21.15 -15.57
N TYR A 54 -1.87 21.70 -14.65
CA TYR A 54 -2.97 21.01 -13.98
C TYR A 54 -4.31 21.66 -14.31
N GLY A 55 -5.35 20.88 -14.48
CA GLY A 55 -6.71 21.36 -14.60
C GLY A 55 -7.64 20.63 -13.66
N TYR A 56 -8.63 21.37 -13.19
CA TYR A 56 -9.55 20.89 -12.17
C TYR A 56 -10.99 21.08 -12.63
N ASP A 57 -11.91 20.23 -12.14
CA ASP A 57 -13.32 20.47 -12.28
C ASP A 57 -13.81 21.55 -11.28
N ASN A 58 -15.10 21.88 -11.31
CA ASN A 58 -15.69 22.89 -10.43
C ASN A 58 -15.74 22.46 -8.93
N ARG A 59 -15.44 21.21 -8.60
CA ARG A 59 -15.34 20.69 -7.25
C ARG A 59 -13.90 20.59 -6.74
N GLY A 60 -12.92 20.80 -7.62
CA GLY A 60 -11.49 20.77 -7.30
C GLY A 60 -10.82 19.41 -7.58
N ASN A 61 -11.49 18.48 -8.26
CA ASN A 61 -10.88 17.24 -8.69
C ASN A 61 -9.91 17.47 -9.83
N LEU A 62 -8.72 16.87 -9.78
CA LEU A 62 -7.69 16.97 -10.81
C LEU A 62 -8.10 16.18 -12.05
N ILE A 63 -8.61 16.86 -13.08
CA ILE A 63 -9.12 16.22 -14.29
C ILE A 63 -8.06 16.07 -15.39
N TYR A 64 -6.96 16.82 -15.35
CA TYR A 64 -5.80 16.54 -16.21
C TYR A 64 -4.49 17.05 -15.61
N THR A 65 -3.41 16.37 -16.00
CA THR A 65 -2.02 16.83 -15.86
C THR A 65 -1.37 16.77 -17.23
N ILE A 66 -0.80 17.90 -17.71
CA ILE A 66 -0.10 18.00 -19.01
C ILE A 66 1.37 18.28 -18.76
N TYR A 67 2.25 17.58 -19.45
CA TYR A 67 3.70 17.73 -19.41
C TYR A 67 4.17 18.59 -20.58
N LEU A 68 4.97 19.62 -20.27
CA LEU A 68 5.43 20.59 -21.25
C LEU A 68 6.96 20.67 -21.25
N ASP A 69 7.51 20.87 -22.47
CA ASP A 69 8.93 21.18 -22.69
C ASP A 69 9.25 22.65 -22.32
N LEU A 70 10.51 23.06 -22.52
CA LEU A 70 10.94 24.44 -22.28
C LEU A 70 10.28 25.47 -23.20
N ALA A 71 9.79 25.05 -24.38
CA ALA A 71 9.08 25.89 -25.32
C ALA A 71 7.57 25.98 -25.03
N GLY A 72 7.07 25.21 -24.06
CA GLY A 72 5.67 25.14 -23.71
C GLY A 72 4.83 24.20 -24.57
N ASN A 73 5.46 23.35 -25.40
CA ASN A 73 4.78 22.31 -26.15
C ASN A 73 4.60 21.04 -25.30
N ARG A 74 3.58 20.23 -25.59
CA ARG A 74 3.44 18.90 -24.97
C ARG A 74 4.67 18.06 -25.27
N VAL A 75 5.16 17.34 -24.28
CA VAL A 75 6.32 16.47 -24.40
C VAL A 75 6.05 15.14 -23.68
N ASP A 76 6.35 14.03 -24.35
CA ASP A 76 6.34 12.73 -23.70
C ASP A 76 7.47 12.68 -22.68
N SER A 77 7.11 12.36 -21.44
CA SER A 77 8.09 12.11 -20.37
C SER A 77 8.88 10.83 -20.66
N LYS A 78 9.90 10.54 -19.85
CA LYS A 78 10.58 9.24 -19.91
C LYS A 78 9.67 8.05 -19.63
N ASP A 79 8.51 8.29 -19.01
CA ASP A 79 7.46 7.27 -18.81
C ASP A 79 6.59 7.06 -20.06
N GLY A 80 6.86 7.79 -21.17
CA GLY A 80 6.26 7.57 -22.47
C GLY A 80 4.89 8.22 -22.68
N PHE A 81 4.47 9.17 -21.84
CA PHE A 81 3.23 9.94 -22.00
C PHE A 81 3.42 11.42 -21.63
N ALA A 82 2.56 12.27 -22.20
CA ALA A 82 2.56 13.72 -22.04
C ALA A 82 1.35 14.24 -21.25
N GLU A 83 0.32 13.45 -21.12
CA GLU A 83 -0.91 13.88 -20.45
C GLU A 83 -1.59 12.71 -19.74
N ILE A 84 -2.15 13.00 -18.57
CA ILE A 84 -3.08 12.14 -17.84
C ILE A 84 -4.41 12.86 -17.81
N ARG A 85 -5.52 12.16 -18.12
CA ARG A 85 -6.89 12.66 -17.97
C ARG A 85 -7.69 11.76 -17.07
N SER A 86 -8.46 12.36 -16.17
CA SER A 86 -9.34 11.63 -15.25
C SER A 86 -10.74 12.22 -15.26
N GLU A 87 -11.74 11.37 -15.06
CA GLU A 87 -13.12 11.76 -14.85
C GLU A 87 -13.59 11.34 -13.46
N PHE A 88 -14.48 12.12 -12.86
CA PHE A 88 -14.99 11.91 -11.51
C PHE A 88 -16.52 11.95 -11.51
N ASN A 89 -17.14 11.15 -10.63
CA ASN A 89 -18.58 11.21 -10.41
C ASN A 89 -18.95 12.35 -9.44
N GLU A 90 -20.25 12.50 -9.14
CA GLU A 90 -20.78 13.53 -8.23
C GLU A 90 -20.32 13.37 -6.78
N GLN A 91 -19.77 12.23 -6.40
CA GLN A 91 -19.22 11.92 -5.07
C GLN A 91 -17.69 12.04 -5.02
N ASP A 92 -17.08 12.70 -6.02
CA ASP A 92 -15.63 12.88 -6.16
C ASP A 92 -14.83 11.57 -6.25
N LYS A 93 -15.47 10.49 -6.74
CA LYS A 93 -14.81 9.21 -7.01
C LYS A 93 -14.34 9.18 -8.47
N MET A 94 -13.10 8.80 -8.69
CA MET A 94 -12.53 8.67 -10.03
C MET A 94 -13.24 7.56 -10.80
N LEU A 95 -13.87 7.91 -11.93
CA LEU A 95 -14.54 6.96 -12.82
C LEU A 95 -13.56 6.34 -13.81
N GLU A 96 -12.66 7.15 -14.37
CA GLU A 96 -11.63 6.67 -15.27
C GLU A 96 -10.41 7.57 -15.27
N THR A 97 -9.27 7.00 -15.65
CA THR A 97 -8.03 7.73 -15.94
C THR A 97 -7.33 7.12 -17.13
N TRP A 98 -6.73 7.98 -17.98
CA TRP A 98 -6.11 7.61 -19.24
C TRP A 98 -4.82 8.36 -19.49
N HIS A 99 -3.84 7.68 -20.14
CA HIS A 99 -2.54 8.24 -20.52
C HIS A 99 -2.50 8.57 -22.02
N TYR A 100 -2.01 9.76 -22.37
CA TYR A 100 -1.94 10.25 -23.75
C TYR A 100 -0.52 10.71 -24.09
N SER A 101 -0.08 10.45 -25.33
CA SER A 101 1.16 11.00 -25.87
C SER A 101 1.05 12.52 -26.11
N ALA A 102 2.17 13.14 -26.45
CA ALA A 102 2.22 14.53 -26.89
C ALA A 102 1.32 14.84 -28.09
N ASP A 103 1.16 13.88 -29.00
CA ASP A 103 0.26 13.96 -30.16
C ASP A 103 -1.23 13.72 -29.81
N GLY A 104 -1.54 13.42 -28.57
CA GLY A 104 -2.90 13.19 -28.09
C GLY A 104 -3.46 11.79 -28.35
N ASN A 105 -2.63 10.83 -28.71
CA ASN A 105 -3.02 9.42 -28.81
C ASN A 105 -2.94 8.72 -27.48
N LEU A 106 -3.82 7.74 -27.24
CA LEU A 106 -3.70 6.86 -26.07
C LEU A 106 -2.39 6.08 -26.13
N VAL A 107 -1.69 5.98 -25.01
CA VAL A 107 -0.43 5.23 -24.88
C VAL A 107 -0.40 4.40 -23.63
N MET A 108 0.39 3.33 -23.65
CA MET A 108 0.67 2.53 -22.45
C MET A 108 1.57 3.31 -21.50
N ASN A 109 1.22 3.33 -20.21
CA ASN A 109 2.15 3.69 -19.15
C ASN A 109 3.02 2.46 -18.84
N PRO A 110 4.32 2.46 -19.15
CA PRO A 110 5.16 1.27 -18.99
C PRO A 110 5.37 0.88 -17.51
N ASN A 111 5.26 1.83 -16.58
CA ASN A 111 5.42 1.56 -15.16
C ASN A 111 4.18 0.88 -14.57
N GLU A 112 2.99 1.20 -15.06
CA GLU A 112 1.73 0.66 -14.59
C GLU A 112 1.22 -0.50 -15.47
N GLY A 113 1.74 -0.60 -16.71
CA GLY A 113 1.42 -1.68 -17.67
C GLY A 113 0.00 -1.61 -18.22
N HIS A 114 -0.61 -0.40 -18.32
CA HIS A 114 -1.91 -0.16 -18.96
C HIS A 114 -1.98 1.26 -19.52
N SER A 115 -2.95 1.53 -20.41
CA SER A 115 -3.23 2.87 -20.93
C SER A 115 -4.29 3.60 -20.12
N GLY A 116 -5.18 2.87 -19.51
CA GLY A 116 -6.23 3.44 -18.68
C GLY A 116 -6.85 2.44 -17.72
N ILE A 117 -7.53 3.02 -16.73
CA ILE A 117 -8.31 2.32 -15.71
C ILE A 117 -9.73 2.87 -15.75
N VAL A 118 -10.72 1.97 -15.59
CA VAL A 118 -12.13 2.33 -15.37
C VAL A 118 -12.56 1.74 -14.04
N CYS A 119 -13.19 2.57 -13.20
CA CYS A 119 -13.66 2.24 -11.87
C CYS A 119 -15.18 2.26 -11.79
N GLU A 120 -15.77 1.27 -11.14
CA GLU A 120 -17.20 1.20 -10.85
C GLU A 120 -17.43 1.25 -9.34
N TYR A 121 -18.51 1.91 -8.93
CA TYR A 121 -18.82 2.10 -7.51
C TYR A 121 -20.26 1.67 -7.23
N ASP A 122 -20.52 1.18 -6.01
CA ASP A 122 -21.87 0.94 -5.52
C ASP A 122 -22.57 2.27 -5.09
N GLU A 123 -23.83 2.18 -4.71
CA GLU A 123 -24.61 3.33 -4.24
C GLU A 123 -24.04 4.01 -2.99
N LYS A 124 -23.23 3.30 -2.20
CA LYS A 124 -22.54 3.80 -1.00
C LYS A 124 -21.19 4.45 -1.31
N GLY A 125 -20.71 4.35 -2.56
CA GLY A 125 -19.42 4.87 -3.00
C GLY A 125 -18.24 3.93 -2.74
N ASN A 126 -18.46 2.63 -2.50
CA ASN A 126 -17.41 1.63 -2.44
C ASN A 126 -16.99 1.24 -3.85
N LEU A 127 -15.68 1.12 -4.09
CA LEU A 127 -15.15 0.63 -5.36
C LEU A 127 -15.49 -0.87 -5.52
N ILE A 128 -16.38 -1.20 -6.47
CA ILE A 128 -16.81 -2.59 -6.72
C ILE A 128 -16.05 -3.24 -7.87
N ARG A 129 -15.43 -2.46 -8.76
CA ARG A 129 -14.61 -2.97 -9.86
C ARG A 129 -13.59 -1.95 -10.30
N GLU A 130 -12.40 -2.45 -10.64
CA GLU A 130 -11.33 -1.74 -11.32
C GLU A 130 -10.93 -2.55 -12.57
N SER A 131 -11.00 -1.93 -13.76
CA SER A 131 -10.74 -2.60 -15.04
C SER A 131 -9.62 -1.90 -15.80
N PHE A 132 -8.75 -2.67 -16.46
CA PHE A 132 -7.54 -2.21 -17.14
C PHE A 132 -7.68 -2.30 -18.65
N PHE A 133 -7.18 -1.28 -19.36
CA PHE A 133 -7.33 -1.15 -20.80
C PHE A 133 -6.01 -0.83 -21.50
N ASP A 134 -5.90 -1.29 -22.76
CA ASP A 134 -4.80 -0.95 -23.65
C ASP A 134 -5.02 0.41 -24.35
N ALA A 135 -4.09 0.79 -25.24
CA ALA A 135 -4.15 2.04 -26.00
C ALA A 135 -5.27 2.07 -27.06
N ASN A 136 -5.93 0.96 -27.35
CA ASN A 136 -7.08 0.87 -28.23
C ASN A 136 -8.40 0.81 -27.47
N LYS A 137 -8.38 1.05 -26.14
CA LYS A 137 -9.51 0.86 -25.24
C LYS A 137 -10.07 -0.57 -25.24
N GLN A 138 -9.20 -1.55 -25.52
CA GLN A 138 -9.57 -2.96 -25.42
C GLN A 138 -9.19 -3.48 -24.03
N PRO A 139 -9.96 -4.45 -23.50
CA PRO A 139 -9.61 -5.11 -22.25
C PRO A 139 -8.17 -5.58 -22.24
N LEU A 140 -7.39 -5.12 -21.29
CA LEU A 140 -5.98 -5.47 -21.13
C LEU A 140 -5.82 -6.56 -20.08
N MET A 141 -5.21 -7.67 -20.45
CA MET A 141 -4.84 -8.74 -19.52
C MET A 141 -3.54 -8.38 -18.80
N LYS A 142 -3.63 -7.79 -17.59
CA LYS A 142 -2.45 -7.47 -16.75
C LYS A 142 -1.70 -8.76 -16.40
N GLU A 143 -0.36 -8.71 -16.56
CA GLU A 143 0.50 -9.86 -16.33
C GLU A 143 0.03 -11.13 -17.08
N GLN A 144 -0.72 -10.96 -18.19
CA GLN A 144 -1.36 -12.03 -18.95
C GLN A 144 -2.33 -12.90 -18.12
N LYS A 145 -2.89 -12.37 -17.04
CA LYS A 145 -3.73 -13.14 -16.11
C LYS A 145 -5.11 -12.56 -15.90
N TYR A 146 -5.24 -11.26 -15.63
CA TYR A 146 -6.52 -10.65 -15.29
C TYR A 146 -6.73 -9.32 -16.01
N HIS A 147 -8.00 -9.04 -16.31
CA HIS A 147 -8.45 -7.78 -16.89
C HIS A 147 -8.99 -6.83 -15.82
N SER A 148 -9.63 -7.36 -14.79
CA SER A 148 -10.23 -6.53 -13.75
C SER A 148 -10.13 -7.18 -12.37
N ILE A 149 -10.35 -6.38 -11.35
CA ILE A 149 -10.49 -6.82 -9.95
C ILE A 149 -11.91 -6.43 -9.51
N ALA A 150 -12.67 -7.41 -9.03
CA ALA A 150 -13.98 -7.19 -8.42
C ALA A 150 -13.87 -7.23 -6.89
N TYR A 151 -14.58 -6.34 -6.22
CA TYR A 151 -14.57 -6.17 -4.77
C TYR A 151 -15.96 -6.37 -4.20
N GLU A 152 -16.07 -7.03 -3.04
CA GLU A 152 -17.32 -7.20 -2.31
C GLU A 152 -17.18 -6.64 -0.89
N TYR A 153 -18.28 -6.08 -0.38
CA TYR A 153 -18.32 -5.43 0.92
C TYR A 153 -19.49 -5.95 1.74
N ASP A 154 -19.35 -5.93 3.06
CA ASP A 154 -20.46 -6.17 3.96
C ASP A 154 -21.35 -4.92 4.10
N ARG A 155 -22.41 -5.05 4.92
CA ARG A 155 -23.35 -3.95 5.19
C ARG A 155 -22.72 -2.72 5.85
N PHE A 156 -21.53 -2.87 6.47
CA PHE A 156 -20.79 -1.82 7.16
C PHE A 156 -19.66 -1.24 6.33
N ASN A 157 -19.55 -1.62 5.04
CA ASN A 157 -18.52 -1.23 4.07
C ASN A 157 -17.13 -1.80 4.37
N ASN A 158 -17.02 -2.92 5.09
CA ASN A 158 -15.77 -3.63 5.21
C ASN A 158 -15.55 -4.50 3.96
N LEU A 159 -14.34 -4.49 3.40
CA LEU A 159 -13.97 -5.28 2.21
C LEU A 159 -13.92 -6.78 2.57
N THR A 160 -14.94 -7.52 2.17
CA THR A 160 -15.04 -8.96 2.48
C THR A 160 -14.29 -9.83 1.50
N LYS A 161 -14.14 -9.40 0.23
CA LYS A 161 -13.52 -10.22 -0.81
C LYS A 161 -13.01 -9.36 -1.96
N SER A 162 -11.90 -9.80 -2.58
CA SER A 162 -11.43 -9.31 -3.87
C SER A 162 -11.14 -10.48 -4.80
N VAL A 163 -11.55 -10.37 -6.08
CA VAL A 163 -11.45 -11.43 -7.07
C VAL A 163 -10.90 -10.89 -8.37
N TYR A 164 -9.84 -11.50 -8.88
CA TYR A 164 -9.32 -11.22 -10.21
C TYR A 164 -10.18 -11.87 -11.28
N LYS A 165 -10.57 -11.09 -12.28
CA LYS A 165 -11.41 -11.51 -13.41
C LYS A 165 -10.64 -11.45 -14.72
N ASP A 166 -10.88 -12.42 -15.61
CA ASP A 166 -10.33 -12.41 -16.97
C ASP A 166 -11.14 -11.50 -17.90
N GLY A 167 -10.78 -11.47 -19.20
CA GLY A 167 -11.46 -10.66 -20.20
C GLY A 167 -12.90 -11.09 -20.53
N GLU A 168 -13.34 -12.26 -20.07
CA GLU A 168 -14.72 -12.77 -20.19
C GLU A 168 -15.51 -12.65 -18.87
N ASP A 169 -14.97 -11.92 -17.90
CA ASP A 169 -15.53 -11.74 -16.55
C ASP A 169 -15.60 -13.02 -15.70
N LYS A 170 -14.81 -14.03 -16.04
CA LYS A 170 -14.65 -15.25 -15.26
C LYS A 170 -13.54 -15.07 -14.23
N ASN A 171 -13.63 -15.81 -13.12
CA ASN A 171 -12.53 -15.84 -12.15
C ASN A 171 -11.27 -16.40 -12.79
N VAL A 172 -10.16 -15.73 -12.59
CA VAL A 172 -8.86 -16.21 -13.08
C VAL A 172 -8.55 -17.56 -12.43
N GLU A 173 -8.15 -18.55 -13.24
CA GLU A 173 -7.81 -19.87 -12.74
C GLU A 173 -6.62 -19.82 -11.76
N ASN A 174 -6.63 -20.73 -10.79
CA ASN A 174 -5.57 -20.90 -9.78
C ASN A 174 -5.29 -19.65 -8.92
N GLN A 175 -6.19 -18.67 -8.88
CA GLN A 175 -6.10 -17.59 -7.90
C GLN A 175 -6.54 -18.09 -6.52
N GLU A 176 -5.95 -17.51 -5.49
CA GLU A 176 -6.40 -17.63 -4.11
C GLU A 176 -7.41 -16.51 -3.83
N ILE A 177 -8.58 -16.86 -3.36
CA ILE A 177 -9.62 -15.91 -2.98
C ILE A 177 -9.78 -15.95 -1.47
N PHE A 178 -9.50 -14.83 -0.81
CA PHE A 178 -9.70 -14.68 0.62
C PHE A 178 -11.06 -14.06 0.90
N VAL A 179 -11.85 -14.74 1.72
CA VAL A 179 -13.11 -14.23 2.25
C VAL A 179 -12.89 -13.82 3.70
N ASN A 180 -13.10 -12.54 4.00
CA ASN A 180 -12.87 -11.94 5.30
C ASN A 180 -14.19 -11.70 6.01
N GLU A 181 -14.22 -11.96 7.31
CA GLU A 181 -15.31 -11.63 8.20
C GLU A 181 -14.89 -10.58 9.21
N TYR A 182 -15.82 -9.72 9.59
CA TYR A 182 -15.58 -8.59 10.49
C TYR A 182 -16.57 -8.59 11.65
N ASP A 183 -16.13 -8.11 12.79
CA ASP A 183 -17.01 -7.82 13.91
C ASP A 183 -17.80 -6.51 13.69
N MET A 184 -18.67 -6.19 14.64
CA MET A 184 -19.50 -4.97 14.56
C MET A 184 -18.70 -3.66 14.67
N PHE A 185 -17.41 -3.72 14.99
CA PHE A 185 -16.51 -2.57 15.10
C PHE A 185 -15.61 -2.41 13.88
N GLY A 186 -15.69 -3.33 12.89
CA GLY A 186 -14.88 -3.35 11.69
C GLY A 186 -13.51 -4.03 11.86
N ASN A 187 -13.28 -4.77 12.94
CA ASN A 187 -12.07 -5.57 13.09
C ASN A 187 -12.23 -6.89 12.34
N MET A 188 -11.24 -7.29 11.53
CA MET A 188 -11.25 -8.56 10.82
C MET A 188 -11.06 -9.72 11.80
N VAL A 189 -12.11 -10.52 11.99
CA VAL A 189 -12.08 -11.66 12.92
C VAL A 189 -11.71 -12.97 12.25
N SER A 190 -11.91 -13.11 10.94
CA SER A 190 -11.45 -14.29 10.20
C SER A 190 -11.09 -13.95 8.76
N SER A 191 -10.27 -14.82 8.16
CA SER A 191 -9.98 -14.83 6.72
C SER A 191 -9.84 -16.27 6.28
N THR A 192 -10.65 -16.70 5.28
CA THR A 192 -10.67 -18.08 4.75
C THR A 192 -10.28 -18.06 3.28
N CYS A 193 -9.39 -18.97 2.87
CA CYS A 193 -8.89 -19.10 1.52
C CYS A 193 -9.69 -20.13 0.71
N TYR A 194 -10.16 -19.71 -0.46
CA TYR A 194 -10.89 -20.53 -1.43
C TYR A 194 -10.17 -20.58 -2.77
N ALA A 195 -10.45 -21.61 -3.55
CA ALA A 195 -10.07 -21.70 -4.95
C ALA A 195 -10.85 -20.66 -5.80
N SER A 196 -10.49 -20.57 -7.07
CA SER A 196 -11.12 -19.68 -8.05
C SER A 196 -12.62 -19.94 -8.28
N ASP A 197 -13.16 -21.06 -7.87
CA ASP A 197 -14.60 -21.37 -7.89
C ASP A 197 -15.39 -20.73 -6.73
N GLU A 198 -14.71 -20.07 -5.79
CA GLU A 198 -15.24 -19.40 -4.59
C GLU A 198 -15.94 -20.36 -3.60
N LYS A 199 -15.81 -21.66 -3.77
CA LYS A 199 -16.52 -22.70 -3.00
C LYS A 199 -15.60 -23.73 -2.38
N THR A 200 -14.55 -24.12 -3.09
CA THR A 200 -13.62 -25.15 -2.66
C THR A 200 -12.59 -24.53 -1.71
N PRO A 201 -12.59 -24.87 -0.40
CA PRO A 201 -11.53 -24.43 0.50
C PRO A 201 -10.18 -24.96 0.03
N ILE A 202 -9.16 -24.15 0.05
CA ILE A 202 -7.79 -24.54 -0.32
C ILE A 202 -6.79 -24.08 0.74
N ARG A 203 -5.63 -24.71 0.75
CA ARG A 203 -4.49 -24.21 1.48
C ARG A 203 -3.88 -23.02 0.69
N SER A 204 -3.72 -21.88 1.34
CA SER A 204 -3.06 -20.73 0.75
C SER A 204 -1.56 -20.98 0.53
N LYS A 205 -0.91 -20.11 -0.24
CA LYS A 205 0.56 -20.09 -0.41
C LYS A 205 1.30 -19.87 0.91
N GLU A 206 0.64 -19.22 1.88
CA GLU A 206 1.17 -19.09 3.25
C GLU A 206 1.02 -20.37 4.07
N GLY A 207 0.29 -21.39 3.56
CA GLY A 207 0.21 -22.72 4.12
C GLY A 207 -0.95 -22.99 5.08
N TRP A 208 -1.88 -22.05 5.23
CA TRP A 208 -3.12 -22.22 6.03
C TRP A 208 -4.35 -22.09 5.12
N ASN A 209 -5.49 -22.62 5.57
CA ASN A 209 -6.78 -22.38 4.91
C ASN A 209 -7.53 -21.23 5.56
N LYS A 210 -7.59 -21.20 6.89
CA LYS A 210 -8.27 -20.16 7.66
C LYS A 210 -7.33 -19.58 8.72
N LYS A 211 -7.41 -18.28 8.96
CA LYS A 211 -6.89 -17.64 10.17
C LYS A 211 -8.02 -16.97 10.93
N GLU A 212 -7.93 -17.01 12.25
CA GLU A 212 -8.81 -16.25 13.17
C GLU A 212 -7.98 -15.28 13.98
N ILE A 213 -8.55 -14.09 14.26
CA ILE A 213 -7.91 -13.04 15.02
C ILE A 213 -8.84 -12.68 16.18
N PHE A 214 -8.29 -12.68 17.39
CA PHE A 214 -8.99 -12.31 18.60
C PHE A 214 -8.50 -10.95 19.09
N TYR A 215 -9.38 -10.21 19.75
CA TYR A 215 -9.13 -8.83 20.19
C TYR A 215 -9.45 -8.68 21.66
N ASP A 216 -8.79 -7.71 22.32
CA ASP A 216 -9.12 -7.29 23.68
C ASP A 216 -10.32 -6.31 23.69
N GLU A 217 -10.68 -5.84 24.88
CA GLU A 217 -11.76 -4.86 25.08
C GLU A 217 -11.48 -3.50 24.41
N ASN A 218 -10.20 -3.17 24.16
CA ASN A 218 -9.76 -1.95 23.47
C ASN A 218 -9.65 -2.12 21.95
N LYS A 219 -10.00 -3.31 21.42
CA LYS A 219 -9.94 -3.67 19.99
C LYS A 219 -8.52 -3.86 19.46
N PHE A 220 -7.55 -4.12 20.32
CA PHE A 220 -6.21 -4.50 19.91
C PHE A 220 -6.10 -6.02 19.73
N PRO A 221 -5.43 -6.53 18.66
CA PRO A 221 -5.30 -7.96 18.43
C PRO A 221 -4.48 -8.62 19.56
N THR A 222 -4.99 -9.73 20.08
CA THR A 222 -4.34 -10.49 21.16
C THR A 222 -3.90 -11.86 20.75
N GLU A 223 -4.58 -12.49 19.78
CA GLU A 223 -4.21 -13.82 19.31
C GLU A 223 -4.55 -13.98 17.83
N THR A 224 -3.68 -14.68 17.10
CA THR A 224 -3.95 -15.15 15.74
C THR A 224 -3.75 -16.66 15.70
N VAL A 225 -4.75 -17.40 15.20
CA VAL A 225 -4.75 -18.87 15.10
C VAL A 225 -4.89 -19.29 13.64
N TYR A 226 -4.10 -20.27 13.20
CA TYR A 226 -4.12 -20.80 11.84
C TYR A 226 -4.72 -22.21 11.80
N TYR A 227 -5.56 -22.47 10.79
CA TYR A 227 -6.30 -23.71 10.61
C TYR A 227 -6.08 -24.31 9.22
N ASP A 228 -6.21 -25.63 9.14
CA ASP A 228 -6.31 -26.35 7.87
C ASP A 228 -7.76 -26.33 7.31
N MET A 229 -7.96 -27.01 6.17
CA MET A 229 -9.28 -27.09 5.49
C MET A 229 -10.32 -27.91 6.27
N LEU A 230 -9.92 -28.68 7.27
CA LEU A 230 -10.80 -29.48 8.14
C LEU A 230 -11.10 -28.75 9.45
N GLY A 231 -10.50 -27.59 9.69
CA GLY A 231 -10.66 -26.80 10.90
C GLY A 231 -9.75 -27.21 12.05
N TYR A 232 -8.72 -28.04 11.80
CA TYR A 232 -7.71 -28.32 12.80
C TYR A 232 -6.67 -27.22 12.86
N ILE A 233 -6.23 -26.89 14.06
CA ILE A 233 -5.11 -25.95 14.27
C ILE A 233 -3.85 -26.58 13.67
N ILE A 234 -3.11 -25.80 12.87
CA ILE A 234 -1.89 -26.26 12.19
C ILE A 234 -0.75 -25.26 12.29
N ASN A 235 0.46 -25.79 12.32
CA ASN A 235 1.64 -24.96 12.00
C ASN A 235 1.60 -24.60 10.52
N ALA A 236 1.58 -23.30 10.18
CA ALA A 236 1.69 -22.90 8.79
C ALA A 236 3.09 -23.26 8.26
N PRO A 237 3.24 -23.85 7.05
CA PRO A 237 4.53 -24.29 6.53
C PRO A 237 5.61 -23.20 6.47
N ASN A 238 5.21 -21.95 6.29
CA ASN A 238 6.10 -20.80 6.25
C ASN A 238 6.32 -20.16 7.64
N LYS A 239 5.65 -20.70 8.67
CA LYS A 239 5.75 -20.27 10.07
C LYS A 239 5.79 -21.54 10.94
N PRO A 240 6.79 -21.69 11.81
CA PRO A 240 6.89 -22.87 12.67
C PRO A 240 5.87 -22.89 13.81
N TYR A 241 4.89 -22.00 13.82
CA TYR A 241 3.88 -21.85 14.85
C TYR A 241 2.46 -21.87 14.25
N ALA A 242 1.51 -22.29 15.08
CA ALA A 242 0.09 -22.29 14.79
C ALA A 242 -0.64 -21.11 15.41
N ILE A 243 -0.12 -20.61 16.53
CA ILE A 243 -0.73 -19.54 17.31
C ILE A 243 0.33 -18.48 17.65
N GLU A 244 -0.02 -17.23 17.43
CA GLU A 244 0.73 -16.06 17.89
C GLU A 244 -0.11 -15.31 18.91
N ARG A 245 0.44 -15.08 20.12
CA ARG A 245 -0.21 -14.30 21.18
C ARG A 245 0.51 -12.99 21.42
N LEU A 246 -0.26 -11.93 21.54
CA LEU A 246 0.20 -10.58 21.80
C LEU A 246 -0.31 -10.10 23.16
N VAL A 247 0.51 -9.32 23.85
CA VAL A 247 0.08 -8.48 24.96
C VAL A 247 0.33 -7.05 24.53
N ASN A 248 -0.69 -6.21 24.61
CA ASN A 248 -0.61 -4.82 24.18
C ASN A 248 -0.56 -3.85 25.37
N ASP A 249 0.09 -2.71 25.17
CA ASP A 249 -0.02 -1.58 26.09
C ASP A 249 -1.33 -0.80 25.86
N ARG A 250 -1.51 0.31 26.57
CA ARG A 250 -2.72 1.16 26.47
C ARG A 250 -2.84 1.90 25.13
N LEU A 251 -1.74 2.00 24.36
CA LEU A 251 -1.70 2.63 23.04
C LEU A 251 -1.90 1.62 21.90
N GLY A 252 -1.97 0.31 22.22
CA GLY A 252 -2.09 -0.77 21.25
C GLY A 252 -0.74 -1.29 20.74
N ASN A 253 0.38 -0.85 21.31
CA ASN A 253 1.67 -1.40 20.93
C ASN A 253 1.81 -2.81 21.52
N PRO A 254 2.21 -3.84 20.73
CA PRO A 254 2.48 -5.17 21.25
C PRO A 254 3.76 -5.15 22.10
N ILE A 255 3.63 -5.21 23.41
CA ILE A 255 4.75 -5.24 24.38
C ILE A 255 5.29 -6.65 24.64
N SER A 256 4.54 -7.69 24.22
CA SER A 256 5.00 -9.08 24.28
C SER A 256 4.40 -9.89 23.14
N ARG A 257 5.19 -10.78 22.58
CA ARG A 257 4.80 -11.73 21.54
C ARG A 257 5.28 -13.12 21.91
N THR A 258 4.40 -14.13 21.83
CA THR A 258 4.68 -15.54 22.17
C THR A 258 4.09 -16.45 21.11
N TYR A 259 4.77 -17.53 20.79
CA TYR A 259 4.41 -18.47 19.74
C TYR A 259 4.12 -19.86 20.29
N PHE A 260 3.11 -20.52 19.74
CA PHE A 260 2.71 -21.88 20.12
C PHE A 260 2.54 -22.74 18.85
N ASP A 261 2.89 -24.01 18.97
CA ASP A 261 2.63 -25.01 17.95
C ASP A 261 1.15 -25.44 17.90
N ALA A 262 0.82 -26.40 17.01
CA ALA A 262 -0.53 -26.91 16.84
C ALA A 262 -1.05 -27.68 18.07
N ASP A 263 -0.17 -28.21 18.89
CA ASP A 263 -0.48 -28.89 20.16
C ASP A 263 -0.54 -27.92 21.35
N MET A 264 -0.45 -26.61 21.08
CA MET A 264 -0.46 -25.52 22.07
C MET A 264 0.76 -25.49 23.00
N PHE A 265 1.88 -26.10 22.63
CA PHE A 265 3.14 -25.96 23.33
C PHE A 265 3.90 -24.73 22.84
N PRO A 266 4.59 -24.00 23.74
CA PRO A 266 5.47 -22.91 23.33
C PRO A 266 6.51 -23.39 22.32
N CYS A 267 6.67 -22.68 21.22
CA CYS A 267 7.62 -23.01 20.15
C CYS A 267 8.47 -21.81 19.78
N GLN A 268 9.57 -22.06 19.06
CA GLN A 268 10.47 -21.01 18.60
C GLN A 268 10.04 -20.42 17.25
N TYR A 269 10.11 -19.10 17.16
CA TYR A 269 10.10 -18.38 15.89
C TYR A 269 11.27 -17.41 15.83
N ARG A 270 12.05 -17.46 14.74
CA ARG A 270 13.29 -16.66 14.56
C ARG A 270 14.30 -16.81 15.72
N GLY A 271 14.32 -17.98 16.34
CA GLY A 271 15.23 -18.29 17.45
C GLY A 271 14.75 -17.91 18.83
N SER A 272 13.56 -17.32 18.96
CA SER A 272 13.00 -16.92 20.24
C SER A 272 11.68 -17.66 20.54
N PHE A 273 11.40 -17.91 21.84
CA PHE A 273 10.11 -18.41 22.32
C PHE A 273 9.16 -17.27 22.68
N LYS A 274 9.73 -16.14 23.07
CA LYS A 274 9.00 -14.93 23.44
C LYS A 274 9.84 -13.71 23.08
N ASP A 275 9.20 -12.71 22.51
CA ASP A 275 9.77 -11.39 22.31
C ASP A 275 9.13 -10.40 23.28
N THR A 276 9.93 -9.52 23.87
CA THR A 276 9.46 -8.36 24.62
C THR A 276 9.88 -7.10 23.88
N LEU A 277 8.93 -6.20 23.67
CA LEU A 277 9.12 -4.99 22.88
C LEU A 277 8.97 -3.76 23.78
N VAL A 278 9.87 -2.80 23.60
CA VAL A 278 9.91 -1.56 24.39
C VAL A 278 9.67 -0.39 23.45
N TYR A 279 8.75 0.49 23.82
CA TYR A 279 8.35 1.65 23.00
C TYR A 279 8.52 2.96 23.74
N ASP A 280 8.87 4.02 23.00
CA ASP A 280 8.64 5.42 23.37
C ASP A 280 7.42 5.93 22.60
N GLY A 281 6.26 6.00 23.26
CA GLY A 281 4.97 6.25 22.62
C GLY A 281 4.63 5.16 21.60
N MET A 282 4.63 5.49 20.32
CA MET A 282 4.39 4.55 19.21
C MET A 282 5.69 4.08 18.52
N THR A 283 6.87 4.50 19.02
CA THR A 283 8.15 4.23 18.39
C THR A 283 8.83 3.03 19.08
N LEU A 284 9.08 1.95 18.34
CA LEU A 284 9.78 0.76 18.86
C LEU A 284 11.26 1.09 19.08
N GLU A 285 11.73 1.04 20.32
CA GLU A 285 13.14 1.31 20.68
C GLU A 285 13.97 0.04 20.85
N LYS A 286 13.35 -1.02 21.35
CA LYS A 286 14.08 -2.27 21.64
C LYS A 286 13.16 -3.49 21.48
N GLU A 287 13.73 -4.56 20.92
CA GLU A 287 13.14 -5.89 20.89
C GLU A 287 14.09 -6.86 21.61
N VAL A 288 13.57 -7.64 22.57
CA VAL A 288 14.35 -8.60 23.37
C VAL A 288 13.83 -9.99 23.08
N ALA A 289 14.65 -10.82 22.45
CA ALA A 289 14.39 -12.23 22.22
C ALA A 289 14.70 -13.07 23.46
N MET A 290 13.77 -13.95 23.86
CA MET A 290 13.87 -14.75 25.07
C MET A 290 13.77 -16.26 24.77
N ASN A 291 14.41 -17.08 25.61
CA ASN A 291 14.22 -18.52 25.62
C ASN A 291 12.91 -18.91 26.32
N GLN A 292 12.62 -20.21 26.38
CA GLN A 292 11.42 -20.75 27.02
C GLN A 292 11.34 -20.44 28.52
N SER A 293 12.50 -20.31 29.21
CA SER A 293 12.60 -19.98 30.63
C SER A 293 12.44 -18.48 30.90
N GLY A 294 12.41 -17.65 29.86
CA GLY A 294 12.33 -16.19 29.97
C GLY A 294 13.68 -15.49 30.08
N ASP A 295 14.79 -16.21 29.85
CA ASP A 295 16.13 -15.59 29.84
C ASP A 295 16.36 -14.90 28.49
N THR A 296 17.01 -13.74 28.52
CA THR A 296 17.39 -13.01 27.29
C THR A 296 18.39 -13.79 26.46
N LEU A 297 18.13 -13.92 25.17
CA LEU A 297 19.03 -14.49 24.17
C LEU A 297 19.85 -13.38 23.49
N HIS A 298 19.19 -12.37 22.99
CA HIS A 298 19.78 -11.18 22.36
C HIS A 298 18.75 -10.04 22.36
N SER A 299 19.20 -8.85 22.01
CA SER A 299 18.34 -7.68 21.81
C SER A 299 18.66 -6.98 20.49
N THR A 300 17.65 -6.39 19.89
CA THR A 300 17.75 -5.46 18.76
C THR A 300 17.36 -4.07 19.25
N LEU A 301 18.19 -3.07 18.98
CA LEU A 301 17.93 -1.68 19.34
C LEU A 301 17.74 -0.86 18.07
N TYR A 302 16.78 0.03 18.11
CA TYR A 302 16.39 0.91 17.02
C TYR A 302 16.67 2.35 17.40
N GLN A 303 17.33 3.12 16.55
CA GLN A 303 17.65 4.52 16.77
C GLN A 303 16.98 5.36 15.68
N TYR A 304 16.43 6.50 16.10
CA TYR A 304 15.66 7.39 15.24
C TYR A 304 16.22 8.82 15.31
N ASP A 305 16.05 9.58 14.23
CA ASP A 305 16.31 11.02 14.21
C ASP A 305 15.17 11.82 14.89
N GLU A 306 15.33 13.15 14.90
CA GLU A 306 14.34 14.07 15.46
C GLU A 306 12.99 14.02 14.73
N GLN A 307 12.97 13.57 13.45
CA GLN A 307 11.78 13.38 12.63
C GLN A 307 11.16 11.99 12.78
N LYS A 308 11.65 11.17 13.72
CA LYS A 308 11.23 9.78 13.95
C LYS A 308 11.51 8.84 12.75
N SER A 309 12.49 9.18 11.90
CA SER A 309 12.99 8.27 10.86
C SER A 309 14.06 7.34 11.42
N LEU A 310 13.98 6.03 11.11
CA LEU A 310 14.95 5.02 11.57
C LEU A 310 16.33 5.31 10.94
N VAL A 311 17.33 5.57 11.79
CA VAL A 311 18.70 5.90 11.35
C VAL A 311 19.72 4.79 11.62
N ALA A 312 19.48 3.94 12.63
CA ALA A 312 20.36 2.82 12.91
C ALA A 312 19.62 1.65 13.58
N VAL A 313 20.14 0.43 13.33
CA VAL A 313 19.78 -0.79 14.03
C VAL A 313 21.06 -1.41 14.58
N SER A 314 21.08 -1.75 15.84
CA SER A 314 22.20 -2.40 16.51
C SER A 314 21.74 -3.63 17.29
N TYR A 315 22.68 -4.53 17.56
CA TYR A 315 22.39 -5.81 18.22
C TYR A 315 23.21 -5.94 19.47
N GLU A 316 22.63 -6.54 20.49
CA GLU A 316 23.28 -6.89 21.76
C GLU A 316 23.14 -8.38 22.03
N ASN A 317 24.19 -9.01 22.56
CA ASN A 317 24.12 -10.37 23.07
C ASN A 317 23.34 -10.44 24.39
N LYS A 318 23.22 -11.64 24.97
CA LYS A 318 22.52 -11.88 26.24
C LYS A 318 23.04 -11.09 27.45
N LYS A 319 24.25 -10.51 27.34
CA LYS A 319 24.85 -9.68 28.40
C LYS A 319 24.66 -8.19 28.17
N GLY A 320 24.04 -7.79 27.06
CA GLY A 320 23.90 -6.40 26.65
C GLY A 320 25.18 -5.84 25.99
N GLU A 321 26.11 -6.70 25.56
CA GLU A 321 27.30 -6.29 24.83
C GLU A 321 27.00 -6.26 23.32
N PRO A 322 27.50 -5.27 22.55
CA PRO A 322 27.33 -5.21 21.11
C PRO A 322 27.84 -6.47 20.39
N CYS A 323 27.15 -6.94 19.34
CA CYS A 323 27.52 -8.11 18.58
C CYS A 323 27.26 -7.93 17.07
#